data_3530c2ace654d958a429b7b2da2a5154
#
_entry.id   3530c2ace654d958a429b7b2da2a5154
#
_cell.length_a   1.000
_cell.length_b   1.000
_cell.length_c   1.000
_cell.angle_alpha   90.00
_cell.angle_beta   90.00
_cell.angle_gamma   90.00
#
_symmetry.space_group_name_H-M   'P 1'
#
loop_
_entity.id
_entity.type
_entity.pdbx_description
1 polymer ?
#
loop_
_entity_poly.entity_id
_entity_poly.type
_entity_poly.pdbx_seq_one_letter_code
_entity_poly.pdbx_strand_id
1 'polypeptide(L)'
;MADILVNYSTETRKGDRVLITMMETDTFPLARAVHAAAVQAGAMAHIEFQSLLLQRDLMLHGCEEQFAPSHELQSRGMEWADVYIGLRGASNPHELSGIEEERIMAFRRELGKVSAKRTEETRWVLVRVPNSSFAQQAGMSTEEMMDFFFDATLLDWKEESRRYQEICQFMQSTEKVRIVGKDTDLNFTTKGRTYVIDDGHINMPGGEVYTAPLDESAEGQISFDFPAVFAGQYVEGIRLRFSRGEVVEAHADRNEALLHQLISMDEGAKRIGEFG
;
A
#
# COMPACT_ATOMS: atom_id res chain seq x y z
N MET A 1 11.29 -14.94 6.52
CA MET A 1 10.88 -13.73 5.80
C MET A 1 11.68 -13.52 4.50
N ALA A 2 13.01 -13.33 4.51
CA ALA A 2 13.77 -13.10 3.28
C ALA A 2 13.58 -14.18 2.21
N ASP A 3 13.54 -15.45 2.61
CA ASP A 3 13.27 -16.58 1.72
C ASP A 3 11.88 -16.47 1.07
N ILE A 4 10.86 -16.08 1.85
CA ILE A 4 9.49 -15.86 1.33
C ILE A 4 9.50 -14.75 0.28
N LEU A 5 10.10 -13.58 0.58
CA LEU A 5 10.13 -12.45 -0.35
C LEU A 5 10.84 -12.79 -1.68
N VAL A 6 11.92 -13.55 -1.61
CA VAL A 6 12.75 -13.89 -2.78
C VAL A 6 12.18 -15.08 -3.56
N ASN A 7 11.87 -16.20 -2.87
CA ASN A 7 11.55 -17.46 -3.55
C ASN A 7 10.06 -17.67 -3.77
N TYR A 8 9.20 -17.02 -2.95
CA TYR A 8 7.74 -17.11 -3.10
C TYR A 8 7.18 -15.82 -3.70
N SER A 9 7.29 -14.69 -3.00
CA SER A 9 6.61 -13.45 -3.42
C SER A 9 7.05 -12.96 -4.78
N THR A 10 8.33 -12.99 -5.10
CA THR A 10 8.86 -12.47 -6.36
C THR A 10 9.36 -13.56 -7.31
N GLU A 11 9.34 -14.83 -6.89
CA GLU A 11 9.86 -15.94 -7.69
C GLU A 11 11.20 -15.59 -8.36
N THR A 12 12.12 -15.03 -7.59
CA THR A 12 13.42 -14.57 -8.09
C THR A 12 14.23 -15.73 -8.66
N ARG A 13 14.78 -15.55 -9.85
CA ARG A 13 15.48 -16.58 -10.61
C ARG A 13 16.94 -16.21 -10.84
N LYS A 14 17.74 -17.22 -11.17
CA LYS A 14 19.13 -16.99 -11.59
C LYS A 14 19.19 -16.05 -12.79
N GLY A 15 20.00 -14.99 -12.63
CA GLY A 15 20.19 -13.96 -13.65
C GLY A 15 19.26 -12.77 -13.56
N ASP A 16 18.22 -12.82 -12.71
CA ASP A 16 17.35 -11.67 -12.46
C ASP A 16 18.14 -10.50 -11.85
N ARG A 17 17.75 -9.29 -12.18
CA ARG A 17 18.22 -8.05 -11.60
C ARG A 17 17.21 -7.62 -10.50
N VAL A 18 17.65 -7.67 -9.25
CA VAL A 18 16.80 -7.42 -8.09
C VAL A 18 17.13 -6.06 -7.47
N LEU A 19 16.19 -5.13 -7.52
CA LEU A 19 16.27 -3.86 -6.82
C LEU A 19 15.57 -3.97 -5.47
N ILE A 20 16.33 -3.82 -4.39
CA ILE A 20 15.85 -3.82 -3.02
C ILE A 20 15.87 -2.38 -2.53
N THR A 21 14.72 -1.77 -2.25
CA THR A 21 14.70 -0.47 -1.58
C THR A 21 14.55 -0.67 -0.08
N MET A 22 15.43 -0.06 0.69
CA MET A 22 15.33 -0.01 2.14
C MET A 22 15.00 1.41 2.60
N MET A 23 13.84 1.56 3.23
CA MET A 23 13.43 2.84 3.82
C MET A 23 13.80 2.85 5.30
N GLU A 24 14.64 3.81 5.67
CA GLU A 24 15.25 3.97 6.99
C GLU A 24 16.18 2.82 7.41
N THR A 25 17.05 3.12 8.36
CA THR A 25 18.08 2.18 8.82
C THR A 25 17.53 0.96 9.55
N ASP A 26 16.35 1.07 10.14
CA ASP A 26 15.70 -0.01 10.87
C ASP A 26 15.34 -1.20 9.95
N THR A 27 15.22 -0.97 8.64
CA THR A 27 14.95 -2.04 7.66
C THR A 27 16.23 -2.77 7.21
N PHE A 28 17.41 -2.28 7.57
CA PHE A 28 18.69 -2.85 7.12
C PHE A 28 18.88 -4.35 7.45
N PRO A 29 18.51 -4.86 8.64
CA PRO A 29 18.66 -6.29 8.92
C PRO A 29 17.91 -7.18 7.92
N LEU A 30 16.67 -6.80 7.56
CA LEU A 30 15.89 -7.52 6.55
C LEU A 30 16.45 -7.29 5.14
N ALA A 31 16.83 -6.06 4.79
CA ALA A 31 17.43 -5.75 3.49
C ALA A 31 18.69 -6.59 3.23
N ARG A 32 19.55 -6.73 4.23
CA ARG A 32 20.74 -7.58 4.18
C ARG A 32 20.38 -9.06 3.98
N ALA A 33 19.36 -9.56 4.68
CA ALA A 33 18.92 -10.94 4.56
C ALA A 33 18.31 -11.21 3.17
N VAL A 34 17.50 -10.29 2.64
CA VAL A 34 16.91 -10.35 1.29
C VAL A 34 18.00 -10.33 0.23
N HIS A 35 18.98 -9.43 0.35
CA HIS A 35 20.12 -9.37 -0.55
C HIS A 35 20.89 -10.70 -0.58
N ALA A 36 21.19 -11.28 0.58
CA ALA A 36 21.87 -12.56 0.66
C ALA A 36 21.07 -13.69 0.01
N ALA A 37 19.75 -13.75 0.24
CA ALA A 37 18.85 -14.74 -0.37
C ALA A 37 18.80 -14.57 -1.91
N ALA A 38 18.69 -13.34 -2.42
CA ALA A 38 18.69 -13.07 -3.85
C ALA A 38 20.01 -13.49 -4.52
N VAL A 39 21.15 -13.20 -3.90
CA VAL A 39 22.48 -13.64 -4.39
C VAL A 39 22.58 -15.18 -4.36
N GLN A 40 22.07 -15.85 -3.34
CA GLN A 40 22.02 -17.31 -3.25
C GLN A 40 21.12 -17.92 -4.35
N ALA A 41 20.03 -17.25 -4.72
CA ALA A 41 19.21 -17.64 -5.88
C ALA A 41 19.90 -17.43 -7.23
N GLY A 42 21.09 -16.80 -7.25
CA GLY A 42 21.88 -16.53 -8.45
C GLY A 42 21.47 -15.23 -9.16
N ALA A 43 20.75 -14.35 -8.50
CA ALA A 43 20.35 -13.05 -8.99
C ALA A 43 21.42 -11.96 -8.75
N MET A 44 21.32 -10.86 -9.49
CA MET A 44 22.13 -9.65 -9.34
C MET A 44 21.37 -8.66 -8.45
N ALA A 45 21.69 -8.58 -7.16
CA ALA A 45 20.96 -7.77 -6.21
C ALA A 45 21.64 -6.43 -5.96
N HIS A 46 20.85 -5.37 -5.88
CA HIS A 46 21.26 -4.02 -5.50
C HIS A 46 20.35 -3.46 -4.42
N ILE A 47 20.94 -2.78 -3.41
CA ILE A 47 20.16 -2.10 -2.35
C ILE A 47 20.24 -0.59 -2.58
N GLU A 48 19.08 0.05 -2.63
CA GLU A 48 18.89 1.49 -2.63
C GLU A 48 18.38 1.95 -1.26
N PHE A 49 19.06 2.90 -0.63
CA PHE A 49 18.64 3.51 0.62
C PHE A 49 17.69 4.69 0.37
N GLN A 50 16.58 4.73 1.10
CA GLN A 50 15.63 5.84 1.11
C GLN A 50 15.37 6.30 2.55
N SER A 51 15.05 7.58 2.73
CA SER A 51 14.71 8.15 4.03
C SER A 51 13.66 9.25 3.90
N LEU A 52 12.68 9.25 4.81
CA LEU A 52 11.69 10.32 4.91
C LEU A 52 12.33 11.64 5.31
N LEU A 53 13.42 11.62 6.08
CA LEU A 53 14.20 12.84 6.43
C LEU A 53 14.77 13.50 5.19
N LEU A 54 15.39 12.73 4.29
CA LEU A 54 15.93 13.26 3.04
C LEU A 54 14.82 13.77 2.10
N GLN A 55 13.69 13.08 2.07
CA GLN A 55 12.52 13.54 1.33
C GLN A 55 11.97 14.85 1.92
N ARG A 56 11.91 14.94 3.25
CA ARG A 56 11.52 16.16 3.95
C ARG A 56 12.46 17.31 3.61
N ASP A 57 13.76 17.12 3.68
CA ASP A 57 14.75 18.17 3.36
C ASP A 57 14.57 18.68 1.93
N LEU A 58 14.35 17.78 0.96
CA LEU A 58 14.09 18.15 -0.42
C LEU A 58 12.78 18.95 -0.54
N MET A 59 11.72 18.57 0.16
CA MET A 59 10.45 19.28 0.13
C MET A 59 10.51 20.63 0.86
N LEU A 60 11.31 20.79 1.92
CA LEU A 60 11.43 22.02 2.67
C LEU A 60 12.36 23.04 2.01
N HIS A 61 13.49 22.60 1.50
CA HIS A 61 14.60 23.47 1.07
C HIS A 61 14.79 23.50 -0.45
N GLY A 62 14.29 22.50 -1.17
CA GLY A 62 14.34 22.43 -2.61
C GLY A 62 13.25 23.24 -3.30
N CYS A 63 13.27 23.29 -4.63
CA CYS A 63 12.19 23.77 -5.47
C CYS A 63 11.55 22.60 -6.24
N GLU A 64 10.36 22.79 -6.80
CA GLU A 64 9.61 21.73 -7.49
C GLU A 64 10.38 21.16 -8.69
N GLU A 65 11.18 21.98 -9.37
CA GLU A 65 12.02 21.57 -10.48
C GLU A 65 13.08 20.54 -10.09
N GLN A 66 13.38 20.39 -8.77
CA GLN A 66 14.30 19.38 -8.25
C GLN A 66 13.62 18.05 -7.96
N PHE A 67 12.29 17.97 -7.92
CA PHE A 67 11.57 16.74 -7.59
C PHE A 67 11.68 15.69 -8.70
N ALA A 68 11.47 16.07 -9.96
CA ALA A 68 11.59 15.15 -11.08
C ALA A 68 13.01 14.57 -11.23
N PRO A 69 14.11 15.38 -11.23
CA PRO A 69 15.47 14.83 -11.29
C PRO A 69 15.82 13.91 -10.11
N SER A 70 15.28 14.18 -8.90
CA SER A 70 15.53 13.33 -7.74
C SER A 70 14.96 11.92 -7.91
N HIS A 71 13.92 11.74 -8.72
CA HIS A 71 13.29 10.46 -9.02
C HIS A 71 13.83 9.78 -10.31
N GLU A 72 14.69 10.46 -11.07
CA GLU A 72 15.23 9.90 -12.32
C GLU A 72 16.07 8.64 -12.07
N LEU A 73 16.91 8.62 -11.05
CA LEU A 73 17.69 7.44 -10.68
C LEU A 73 16.80 6.28 -10.23
N GLN A 74 15.74 6.56 -9.48
CA GLN A 74 14.77 5.55 -9.09
C GLN A 74 14.04 4.99 -10.30
N SER A 75 13.61 5.83 -11.24
CA SER A 75 13.01 5.41 -12.52
C SER A 75 13.94 4.49 -13.32
N ARG A 76 15.23 4.86 -13.43
CA ARG A 76 16.23 4.02 -14.11
C ARG A 76 16.50 2.72 -13.35
N GLY A 77 16.41 2.74 -12.02
CA GLY A 77 16.47 1.53 -11.19
C GLY A 77 15.33 0.57 -11.50
N MET A 78 14.10 1.08 -11.69
CA MET A 78 12.94 0.26 -12.11
C MET A 78 13.13 -0.31 -13.52
N GLU A 79 13.59 0.48 -14.49
CA GLU A 79 13.91 0.02 -15.86
C GLU A 79 15.01 -1.06 -15.88
N TRP A 80 15.94 -0.99 -14.95
CA TRP A 80 17.00 -2.00 -14.80
C TRP A 80 16.50 -3.29 -14.16
N ALA A 81 15.54 -3.21 -13.25
CA ALA A 81 15.13 -4.31 -12.40
C ALA A 81 14.13 -5.25 -13.09
N ASP A 82 14.35 -6.55 -13.00
CA ASP A 82 13.35 -7.57 -13.32
C ASP A 82 12.46 -7.87 -12.08
N VAL A 83 13.01 -7.60 -10.89
CA VAL A 83 12.38 -7.81 -9.58
C VAL A 83 12.57 -6.59 -8.69
N TYR A 84 11.50 -6.19 -8.00
CA TYR A 84 11.55 -5.13 -6.99
C TYR A 84 11.07 -5.63 -5.62
N ILE A 85 11.85 -5.40 -4.57
CA ILE A 85 11.48 -5.70 -3.19
C ILE A 85 11.55 -4.43 -2.36
N GLY A 86 10.40 -3.91 -1.96
CA GLY A 86 10.29 -2.65 -1.21
C GLY A 86 10.12 -2.89 0.28
N LEU A 87 11.15 -2.54 1.07
CA LEU A 87 11.14 -2.63 2.52
C LEU A 87 10.81 -1.25 3.10
N ARG A 88 9.57 -1.10 3.58
CA ARG A 88 9.06 0.15 4.14
C ARG A 88 9.15 0.14 5.66
N GLY A 89 9.83 1.12 6.25
CA GLY A 89 9.94 1.27 7.69
C GLY A 89 10.11 2.73 8.05
N ALA A 90 9.03 3.41 8.45
CA ALA A 90 9.11 4.80 8.90
C ALA A 90 9.32 4.83 10.41
N SER A 91 10.41 5.43 10.87
CA SER A 91 10.67 5.64 12.31
C SER A 91 9.73 6.68 12.90
N ASN A 92 9.22 7.60 12.08
CA ASN A 92 8.21 8.59 12.45
C ASN A 92 7.19 8.75 11.29
N PRO A 93 5.94 8.31 11.44
CA PRO A 93 4.90 8.44 10.40
C PRO A 93 4.48 9.89 10.14
N HIS A 94 4.82 10.82 11.06
CA HIS A 94 4.52 12.24 10.97
C HIS A 94 5.71 13.06 10.45
N GLU A 95 6.73 12.44 9.86
CA GLU A 95 7.96 13.14 9.45
C GLU A 95 7.69 14.27 8.45
N LEU A 96 6.67 14.13 7.62
CA LEU A 96 6.28 15.16 6.64
C LEU A 96 5.33 16.23 7.21
N SER A 97 5.04 16.22 8.51
CA SER A 97 4.19 17.25 9.12
C SER A 97 4.81 18.64 9.01
N GLY A 98 3.95 19.65 8.76
CA GLY A 98 4.37 21.04 8.60
C GLY A 98 4.97 21.40 7.24
N ILE A 99 4.98 20.45 6.28
CA ILE A 99 5.24 20.76 4.87
C ILE A 99 3.93 21.18 4.21
N GLU A 100 4.00 22.19 3.35
CA GLU A 100 2.86 22.64 2.55
C GLU A 100 2.30 21.50 1.70
N GLU A 101 0.98 21.32 1.72
CA GLU A 101 0.31 20.21 1.06
C GLU A 101 0.60 20.17 -0.44
N GLU A 102 0.62 21.34 -1.09
CA GLU A 102 0.93 21.45 -2.53
C GLU A 102 2.30 20.85 -2.87
N ARG A 103 3.30 21.04 -2.01
CA ARG A 103 4.65 20.49 -2.19
C ARG A 103 4.66 18.96 -2.02
N ILE A 104 3.93 18.45 -1.02
CA ILE A 104 3.76 17.01 -0.84
C ILE A 104 3.09 16.40 -2.08
N MET A 105 2.07 17.03 -2.62
CA MET A 105 1.37 16.56 -3.81
C MET A 105 2.23 16.61 -5.06
N ALA A 106 3.01 17.68 -5.25
CA ALA A 106 3.96 17.78 -6.35
C ALA A 106 5.03 16.68 -6.30
N PHE A 107 5.61 16.44 -5.12
CA PHE A 107 6.58 15.36 -4.90
C PHE A 107 5.96 13.97 -5.16
N ARG A 108 4.76 13.71 -4.65
CA ARG A 108 4.04 12.45 -4.85
C ARG A 108 3.68 12.20 -6.31
N ARG A 109 3.39 13.23 -7.08
CA ARG A 109 3.14 13.12 -8.52
C ARG A 109 4.35 12.54 -9.25
N GLU A 110 5.55 13.02 -8.93
CA GLU A 110 6.79 12.49 -9.52
C GLU A 110 7.08 11.06 -9.04
N LEU A 111 6.92 10.79 -7.75
CA LEU A 111 7.05 9.44 -7.19
C LEU A 111 6.04 8.45 -7.80
N GLY A 112 4.84 8.91 -8.14
CA GLY A 112 3.81 8.12 -8.82
C GLY A 112 4.28 7.54 -10.15
N LYS A 113 5.08 8.29 -10.91
CA LYS A 113 5.67 7.81 -12.18
C LYS A 113 6.64 6.64 -11.96
N VAL A 114 7.42 6.67 -10.88
CA VAL A 114 8.30 5.56 -10.49
C VAL A 114 7.48 4.34 -10.06
N SER A 115 6.41 4.57 -9.29
CA SER A 115 5.52 3.50 -8.84
C SER A 115 4.78 2.83 -10.00
N ALA A 116 4.37 3.56 -11.03
CA ALA A 116 3.77 3.00 -12.24
C ALA A 116 4.74 2.03 -12.94
N LYS A 117 6.00 2.44 -13.15
CA LYS A 117 7.02 1.55 -13.72
C LYS A 117 7.21 0.27 -12.92
N ARG A 118 7.27 0.37 -11.58
CA ARG A 118 7.36 -0.80 -10.72
C ARG A 118 6.23 -1.80 -11.00
N THR A 119 4.99 -1.32 -11.04
CA THR A 119 3.81 -2.19 -11.20
C THR A 119 3.68 -2.77 -12.60
N GLU A 120 4.16 -2.06 -13.62
CA GLU A 120 4.02 -2.46 -15.02
C GLU A 120 5.22 -3.31 -15.51
N GLU A 121 6.42 -3.06 -15.00
CA GLU A 121 7.66 -3.59 -15.59
C GLU A 121 8.36 -4.64 -14.71
N THR A 122 8.00 -4.77 -13.42
CA THR A 122 8.69 -5.68 -12.50
C THR A 122 7.77 -6.69 -11.82
N ARG A 123 8.30 -7.85 -11.41
CA ARG A 123 7.72 -8.66 -10.36
C ARG A 123 8.06 -8.00 -9.04
N TRP A 124 7.07 -7.65 -8.24
CA TRP A 124 7.34 -6.81 -7.08
C TRP A 124 6.60 -7.26 -5.82
N VAL A 125 7.19 -6.96 -4.68
CA VAL A 125 6.55 -7.12 -3.38
C VAL A 125 6.89 -5.94 -2.48
N LEU A 126 5.90 -5.51 -1.69
CA LEU A 126 6.08 -4.51 -0.63
C LEU A 126 5.88 -5.15 0.73
N VAL A 127 6.73 -4.79 1.68
CA VAL A 127 6.58 -5.19 3.08
C VAL A 127 6.78 -4.00 4.00
N ARG A 128 5.89 -3.82 4.96
CA ARG A 128 6.10 -2.89 6.07
C ARG A 128 6.89 -3.60 7.15
N VAL A 129 8.14 -3.21 7.33
CA VAL A 129 9.02 -3.80 8.35
C VAL A 129 8.61 -3.23 9.72
N PRO A 130 8.21 -4.08 10.68
CA PRO A 130 7.77 -3.60 11.98
C PRO A 130 8.92 -2.94 12.74
N ASN A 131 8.60 -1.91 13.48
CA ASN A 131 9.53 -1.15 14.31
C ASN A 131 8.80 -0.58 15.54
N SER A 132 9.52 0.14 16.39
CA SER A 132 8.95 0.74 17.60
C SER A 132 7.84 1.77 17.31
N SER A 133 7.87 2.43 16.16
CA SER A 133 6.84 3.37 15.76
C SER A 133 5.51 2.66 15.48
N PHE A 134 5.55 1.52 14.78
CA PHE A 134 4.35 0.71 14.54
C PHE A 134 3.78 0.12 15.83
N ALA A 135 4.66 -0.35 16.74
CA ALA A 135 4.26 -0.82 18.05
C ALA A 135 3.54 0.28 18.86
N GLN A 136 4.08 1.50 18.87
CA GLN A 136 3.43 2.65 19.52
C GLN A 136 2.07 2.98 18.92
N GLN A 137 1.93 2.98 17.59
CA GLN A 137 0.65 3.24 16.92
C GLN A 137 -0.40 2.17 17.24
N ALA A 138 0.04 0.92 17.39
CA ALA A 138 -0.83 -0.21 17.75
C ALA A 138 -1.09 -0.33 19.26
N GLY A 139 -0.45 0.49 20.10
CA GLY A 139 -0.53 0.38 21.55
C GLY A 139 0.08 -0.92 22.11
N MET A 140 1.07 -1.47 21.41
CA MET A 140 1.76 -2.72 21.74
C MET A 140 3.21 -2.47 22.16
N SER A 141 3.82 -3.42 22.86
CA SER A 141 5.27 -3.45 22.99
C SER A 141 5.94 -3.77 21.64
N THR A 142 7.22 -3.42 21.47
CA THR A 142 7.94 -3.75 20.23
C THR A 142 8.04 -5.27 20.01
N GLU A 143 8.17 -6.05 21.07
CA GLU A 143 8.23 -7.50 21.02
C GLU A 143 6.90 -8.10 20.56
N GLU A 144 5.78 -7.69 21.17
CA GLU A 144 4.43 -8.12 20.75
C GLU A 144 4.14 -7.77 19.29
N MET A 145 4.54 -6.57 18.83
CA MET A 145 4.39 -6.17 17.43
C MET A 145 5.20 -7.06 16.49
N MET A 146 6.44 -7.42 16.88
CA MET A 146 7.27 -8.33 16.10
C MET A 146 6.66 -9.73 16.02
N ASP A 147 6.19 -10.27 17.14
CA ASP A 147 5.53 -11.58 17.20
C ASP A 147 4.28 -11.58 16.33
N PHE A 148 3.40 -10.59 16.50
CA PHE A 148 2.19 -10.43 15.68
C PHE A 148 2.52 -10.37 14.17
N PHE A 149 3.53 -9.58 13.79
CA PHE A 149 3.93 -9.46 12.38
C PHE A 149 4.47 -10.79 11.83
N PHE A 150 5.32 -11.48 12.58
CA PHE A 150 5.88 -12.76 12.12
C PHE A 150 4.84 -13.87 12.09
N ASP A 151 3.91 -13.90 13.01
CA ASP A 151 2.78 -14.84 12.99
C ASP A 151 1.90 -14.63 11.75
N ALA A 152 1.68 -13.37 11.35
CA ALA A 152 0.91 -13.04 10.15
C ALA A 152 1.68 -13.26 8.83
N THR A 153 3.02 -13.30 8.86
CA THR A 153 3.83 -13.35 7.63
C THR A 153 4.54 -14.66 7.39
N LEU A 154 4.83 -15.44 8.43
CA LEU A 154 5.53 -16.73 8.31
C LEU A 154 4.53 -17.91 8.16
N LEU A 155 3.54 -17.71 7.30
CA LEU A 155 2.54 -18.73 6.96
C LEU A 155 3.02 -19.61 5.80
N ASP A 156 2.32 -20.74 5.58
CA ASP A 156 2.42 -21.50 4.32
C ASP A 156 1.60 -20.78 3.23
N TRP A 157 2.24 -19.84 2.57
CA TRP A 157 1.59 -19.00 1.54
C TRP A 157 1.05 -19.81 0.35
N LYS A 158 1.57 -21.00 0.08
CA LYS A 158 1.00 -21.91 -0.94
C LYS A 158 -0.34 -22.48 -0.50
N GLU A 159 -0.49 -22.77 0.78
CA GLU A 159 -1.78 -23.20 1.35
C GLU A 159 -2.76 -22.04 1.42
N GLU A 160 -2.30 -20.86 1.87
CA GLU A 160 -3.15 -19.67 1.92
C GLU A 160 -3.62 -19.24 0.52
N SER A 161 -2.73 -19.25 -0.49
CA SER A 161 -3.11 -18.99 -1.88
C SER A 161 -4.25 -19.88 -2.37
N ARG A 162 -4.24 -21.16 -2.02
CA ARG A 162 -5.35 -22.08 -2.38
C ARG A 162 -6.67 -21.66 -1.74
N ARG A 163 -6.64 -21.25 -0.47
CA ARG A 163 -7.84 -20.74 0.22
C ARG A 163 -8.38 -19.47 -0.43
N TYR A 164 -7.50 -18.53 -0.77
CA TYR A 164 -7.89 -17.30 -1.46
C TYR A 164 -8.43 -17.57 -2.87
N GLN A 165 -7.92 -18.57 -3.58
CA GLN A 165 -8.47 -19.01 -4.87
C GLN A 165 -9.91 -19.49 -4.75
N GLU A 166 -10.27 -20.25 -3.71
CA GLU A 166 -11.64 -20.67 -3.45
C GLU A 166 -12.56 -19.47 -3.18
N ILE A 167 -12.12 -18.53 -2.35
CA ILE A 167 -12.85 -17.28 -2.07
C ILE A 167 -13.02 -16.47 -3.37
N CYS A 168 -11.96 -16.30 -4.15
CA CYS A 168 -11.97 -15.58 -5.40
C CYS A 168 -12.95 -16.19 -6.41
N GLN A 169 -12.98 -17.52 -6.54
CA GLN A 169 -13.93 -18.21 -7.40
C GLN A 169 -15.38 -17.98 -6.97
N PHE A 170 -15.65 -17.99 -5.67
CA PHE A 170 -16.97 -17.67 -5.13
C PHE A 170 -17.35 -16.21 -5.46
N MET A 171 -16.47 -15.24 -5.15
CA MET A 171 -16.71 -13.82 -5.41
C MET A 171 -16.86 -13.53 -6.91
N GLN A 172 -16.05 -14.16 -7.77
CA GLN A 172 -16.14 -14.03 -9.23
C GLN A 172 -17.47 -14.54 -9.80
N SER A 173 -18.11 -15.48 -9.11
CA SER A 173 -19.43 -16.01 -9.52
C SER A 173 -20.60 -15.10 -9.14
N THR A 174 -20.36 -14.05 -8.35
CA THR A 174 -21.35 -13.08 -7.88
C THR A 174 -21.33 -11.80 -8.70
N GLU A 175 -22.47 -11.13 -8.82
CA GLU A 175 -22.55 -9.83 -9.49
C GLU A 175 -22.96 -8.71 -8.55
N LYS A 176 -23.66 -9.04 -7.46
CA LYS A 176 -24.21 -8.05 -6.52
C LYS A 176 -23.62 -8.26 -5.14
N VAL A 177 -23.21 -7.17 -4.53
CA VAL A 177 -22.67 -7.12 -3.17
C VAL A 177 -23.58 -6.23 -2.33
N ARG A 178 -23.87 -6.68 -1.11
CA ARG A 178 -24.50 -5.87 -0.07
C ARG A 178 -23.72 -6.01 1.21
N ILE A 179 -23.29 -4.88 1.77
CA ILE A 179 -22.59 -4.80 3.05
C ILE A 179 -23.58 -4.28 4.08
N VAL A 180 -23.82 -5.06 5.14
CA VAL A 180 -24.72 -4.68 6.23
C VAL A 180 -23.95 -4.73 7.55
N GLY A 181 -24.01 -3.65 8.31
CA GLY A 181 -23.38 -3.52 9.62
C GLY A 181 -24.04 -2.41 10.43
N LYS A 182 -23.38 -2.00 11.53
CA LYS A 182 -23.83 -0.86 12.31
C LYS A 182 -23.77 0.40 11.43
N ASP A 183 -24.90 1.10 11.32
CA ASP A 183 -25.05 2.31 10.50
C ASP A 183 -24.58 2.13 9.04
N THR A 184 -24.62 0.88 8.53
CA THR A 184 -24.13 0.49 7.21
C THR A 184 -25.18 -0.38 6.51
N ASP A 185 -25.59 0.05 5.33
CA ASP A 185 -26.34 -0.72 4.33
C ASP A 185 -25.97 -0.19 2.95
N LEU A 186 -24.93 -0.78 2.36
CA LEU A 186 -24.34 -0.35 1.10
C LEU A 186 -24.49 -1.47 0.07
N ASN A 187 -24.99 -1.13 -1.12
CA ASN A 187 -25.16 -2.05 -2.23
C ASN A 187 -24.37 -1.56 -3.44
N PHE A 188 -23.78 -2.48 -4.17
CA PHE A 188 -23.14 -2.20 -5.47
C PHE A 188 -23.04 -3.47 -6.32
N THR A 189 -22.57 -3.34 -7.54
CA THR A 189 -22.30 -4.48 -8.43
C THR A 189 -20.84 -4.52 -8.88
N THR A 190 -20.34 -5.74 -9.01
CA THR A 190 -19.01 -6.07 -9.55
C THR A 190 -19.12 -6.82 -10.89
N LYS A 191 -20.27 -6.73 -11.54
CA LYS A 191 -20.56 -7.43 -12.80
C LYS A 191 -19.49 -7.15 -13.86
N GLY A 192 -18.89 -8.22 -14.39
CA GLY A 192 -17.86 -8.12 -15.42
C GLY A 192 -16.50 -7.63 -14.92
N ARG A 193 -16.33 -7.40 -13.61
CA ARG A 193 -15.02 -7.13 -13.01
C ARG A 193 -14.26 -8.44 -12.76
N THR A 194 -12.95 -8.35 -12.76
CA THR A 194 -12.07 -9.44 -12.36
C THR A 194 -11.64 -9.24 -10.91
N TYR A 195 -11.76 -10.28 -10.09
CA TYR A 195 -11.20 -10.28 -8.75
C TYR A 195 -9.72 -10.64 -8.77
N VAL A 196 -8.94 -9.93 -8.01
CA VAL A 196 -7.48 -10.11 -7.86
C VAL A 196 -7.21 -10.70 -6.49
N ILE A 197 -6.22 -11.59 -6.41
CA ILE A 197 -5.77 -12.19 -5.16
C ILE A 197 -4.43 -11.55 -4.79
N ASP A 198 -4.34 -11.00 -3.59
CA ASP A 198 -3.05 -10.67 -2.96
C ASP A 198 -2.72 -11.75 -1.92
N ASP A 199 -1.99 -12.74 -2.34
CA ASP A 199 -1.56 -13.89 -1.55
C ASP A 199 -0.08 -13.81 -1.17
N GLY A 200 0.45 -12.60 -1.04
CA GLY A 200 1.85 -12.34 -0.73
C GLY A 200 2.75 -12.12 -1.95
N HIS A 201 2.17 -12.06 -3.16
CA HIS A 201 2.89 -11.71 -4.40
C HIS A 201 2.88 -10.19 -4.68
N ILE A 202 2.10 -9.41 -3.95
CA ILE A 202 1.98 -7.95 -4.07
C ILE A 202 2.39 -7.29 -2.75
N ASN A 203 1.69 -7.60 -1.67
CA ASN A 203 2.03 -7.14 -0.34
C ASN A 203 2.40 -8.33 0.56
N MET A 204 3.31 -8.10 1.52
CA MET A 204 3.65 -9.08 2.53
C MET A 204 3.44 -8.48 3.93
N PRO A 205 2.51 -9.03 4.74
CA PRO A 205 1.59 -10.10 4.35
C PRO A 205 0.58 -9.64 3.30
N GLY A 206 0.12 -10.60 2.49
CA GLY A 206 -1.10 -10.48 1.68
C GLY A 206 -2.32 -10.91 2.49
N GLY A 207 -3.32 -11.48 1.84
CA GLY A 207 -4.51 -12.02 2.52
C GLY A 207 -5.79 -11.34 2.08
N GLU A 208 -5.83 -10.92 0.83
CA GLU A 208 -6.94 -10.15 0.28
C GLU A 208 -7.40 -10.72 -1.06
N VAL A 209 -8.70 -10.68 -1.27
CA VAL A 209 -9.33 -10.89 -2.59
C VAL A 209 -10.16 -9.67 -2.90
N TYR A 210 -9.78 -8.89 -3.89
CA TYR A 210 -10.33 -7.57 -4.12
C TYR A 210 -10.68 -7.30 -5.58
N THR A 211 -11.56 -6.31 -5.78
CA THR A 211 -11.92 -5.76 -7.09
C THR A 211 -12.45 -4.34 -6.94
N ALA A 212 -12.68 -3.63 -8.05
CA ALA A 212 -13.39 -2.36 -8.05
C ALA A 212 -14.88 -2.57 -8.36
N PRO A 213 -15.82 -1.95 -7.63
CA PRO A 213 -17.22 -1.87 -8.05
C PRO A 213 -17.39 -1.17 -9.40
N LEU A 214 -18.54 -1.35 -10.05
CA LEU A 214 -18.89 -0.51 -11.19
C LEU A 214 -19.14 0.93 -10.73
N ASP A 215 -18.59 1.89 -11.44
CA ASP A 215 -18.47 3.29 -11.04
C ASP A 215 -19.81 3.95 -10.62
N GLU A 216 -20.91 3.60 -11.27
CA GLU A 216 -22.23 4.20 -11.02
C GLU A 216 -23.14 3.30 -10.15
N SER A 217 -22.62 2.24 -9.55
CA SER A 217 -23.45 1.20 -8.95
C SER A 217 -23.67 1.32 -7.45
N ALA A 218 -22.87 2.10 -6.74
CA ALA A 218 -22.96 2.19 -5.28
C ALA A 218 -24.19 2.99 -4.84
N GLU A 219 -25.03 2.37 -3.99
CA GLU A 219 -26.24 2.95 -3.39
C GLU A 219 -26.30 2.59 -1.90
N GLY A 220 -26.64 3.55 -1.06
CA GLY A 220 -26.81 3.34 0.39
C GLY A 220 -25.80 4.10 1.21
N GLN A 221 -25.50 3.59 2.39
CA GLN A 221 -24.61 4.26 3.36
C GLN A 221 -23.61 3.30 3.98
N ILE A 222 -22.47 3.85 4.38
CA ILE A 222 -21.44 3.13 5.11
C ILE A 222 -20.85 4.01 6.22
N SER A 223 -20.54 3.38 7.35
CA SER A 223 -19.87 3.97 8.50
C SER A 223 -18.57 3.21 8.78
N PHE A 224 -17.51 3.93 9.14
CA PHE A 224 -16.19 3.37 9.45
C PHE A 224 -15.86 3.62 10.92
N ASP A 225 -15.57 2.55 11.66
CA ASP A 225 -15.16 2.61 13.07
C ASP A 225 -13.66 2.89 13.24
N PHE A 226 -12.84 2.56 12.24
CA PHE A 226 -11.42 2.84 12.26
C PHE A 226 -11.11 4.24 11.71
N PRO A 227 -10.15 4.96 12.30
CA PRO A 227 -9.72 6.24 11.77
C PRO A 227 -8.98 6.07 10.44
N ALA A 228 -9.28 6.95 9.47
CA ALA A 228 -8.43 7.12 8.32
C ALA A 228 -7.26 8.07 8.65
N VAL A 229 -6.09 7.80 8.07
CA VAL A 229 -4.89 8.62 8.27
C VAL A 229 -4.42 9.16 6.93
N PHE A 230 -4.38 10.49 6.81
CA PHE A 230 -3.85 11.15 5.63
C PHE A 230 -2.83 12.22 6.03
N ALA A 231 -1.60 12.11 5.51
CA ALA A 231 -0.48 13.02 5.82
C ALA A 231 -0.27 13.25 7.34
N GLY A 232 -0.46 12.19 8.15
CA GLY A 232 -0.33 12.25 9.61
C GLY A 232 -1.53 12.85 10.34
N GLN A 233 -2.61 13.21 9.66
CA GLN A 233 -3.85 13.67 10.25
C GLN A 233 -4.88 12.54 10.30
N TYR A 234 -5.63 12.47 11.41
CA TYR A 234 -6.69 11.49 11.60
C TYR A 234 -8.04 12.06 11.19
N VAL A 235 -8.82 11.28 10.43
CA VAL A 235 -10.25 11.50 10.19
C VAL A 235 -11.01 10.37 10.86
N GLU A 236 -11.89 10.67 11.81
CA GLU A 236 -12.55 9.68 12.66
C GLU A 236 -14.08 9.74 12.53
N GLY A 237 -14.75 8.61 12.71
CA GLY A 237 -16.21 8.52 12.67
C GLY A 237 -16.78 8.85 11.29
N ILE A 238 -16.14 8.36 10.23
CA ILE A 238 -16.52 8.64 8.85
C ILE A 238 -17.86 7.96 8.53
N ARG A 239 -18.78 8.73 7.97
CA ARG A 239 -20.07 8.27 7.45
C ARG A 239 -20.27 8.81 6.05
N LEU A 240 -20.48 7.93 5.09
CA LEU A 240 -20.68 8.28 3.68
C LEU A 240 -22.01 7.76 3.20
N ARG A 241 -22.74 8.57 2.41
CA ARG A 241 -23.91 8.11 1.67
C ARG A 241 -23.64 8.19 0.17
N PHE A 242 -23.90 7.10 -0.50
CA PHE A 242 -23.72 6.95 -1.95
C PHE A 242 -25.06 6.99 -2.68
N SER A 243 -25.07 7.62 -3.84
CA SER A 243 -26.12 7.51 -4.83
C SER A 243 -25.53 7.55 -6.23
N ARG A 244 -25.92 6.60 -7.06
CA ARG A 244 -25.39 6.40 -8.41
C ARG A 244 -23.86 6.36 -8.45
N GLY A 245 -23.27 5.66 -7.47
CA GLY A 245 -21.84 5.46 -7.36
C GLY A 245 -21.04 6.62 -6.74
N GLU A 246 -21.66 7.77 -6.49
CA GLU A 246 -20.98 8.94 -5.93
C GLU A 246 -21.35 9.20 -4.48
N VAL A 247 -20.39 9.66 -3.70
CA VAL A 247 -20.64 10.19 -2.36
C VAL A 247 -21.47 11.48 -2.49
N VAL A 248 -22.69 11.44 -1.95
CA VAL A 248 -23.62 12.58 -1.94
C VAL A 248 -23.72 13.26 -0.58
N GLU A 249 -23.35 12.55 0.50
CA GLU A 249 -23.18 13.10 1.85
C GLU A 249 -21.95 12.48 2.49
N ALA A 250 -21.17 13.31 3.19
CA ALA A 250 -19.98 12.89 3.91
C ALA A 250 -19.91 13.62 5.26
N HIS A 251 -19.75 12.86 6.34
CA HIS A 251 -19.59 13.37 7.70
C HIS A 251 -18.43 12.69 8.39
N ALA A 252 -17.77 13.38 9.30
CA ALA A 252 -16.77 12.83 10.21
C ALA A 252 -16.89 13.50 11.59
N ASP A 253 -16.61 12.73 12.64
CA ASP A 253 -16.63 13.27 14.01
C ASP A 253 -15.37 14.12 14.27
N ARG A 254 -14.27 13.85 13.52
CA ARG A 254 -13.03 14.61 13.58
C ARG A 254 -12.46 14.85 12.18
N ASN A 255 -12.02 16.09 11.93
CA ASN A 255 -11.42 16.54 10.66
C ASN A 255 -12.36 16.37 9.44
N GLU A 256 -13.65 16.67 9.59
CA GLU A 256 -14.62 16.61 8.49
C GLU A 256 -14.20 17.48 7.29
N ALA A 257 -13.58 18.64 7.53
CA ALA A 257 -13.09 19.49 6.46
C ALA A 257 -12.04 18.78 5.59
N LEU A 258 -11.14 17.99 6.19
CA LEU A 258 -10.16 17.20 5.46
C LEU A 258 -10.85 16.07 4.65
N LEU A 259 -11.88 15.43 5.21
CA LEU A 259 -12.67 14.44 4.46
C LEU A 259 -13.26 15.08 3.19
N HIS A 260 -13.88 16.26 3.31
CA HIS A 260 -14.45 16.98 2.16
C HIS A 260 -13.39 17.38 1.12
N GLN A 261 -12.20 17.77 1.56
CA GLN A 261 -11.07 18.04 0.64
C GLN A 261 -10.68 16.78 -0.13
N LEU A 262 -10.53 15.64 0.58
CA LEU A 262 -10.11 14.37 -0.02
C LEU A 262 -11.11 13.87 -1.07
N ILE A 263 -12.40 13.87 -0.78
CA ILE A 263 -13.44 13.43 -1.74
C ILE A 263 -13.69 14.43 -2.88
N SER A 264 -13.07 15.61 -2.83
CA SER A 264 -13.18 16.66 -3.85
C SER A 264 -11.91 16.83 -4.69
N MET A 265 -10.88 15.99 -4.49
CA MET A 265 -9.59 16.14 -5.18
C MET A 265 -9.69 15.96 -6.70
N ASP A 266 -10.53 15.04 -7.14
CA ASP A 266 -10.83 14.79 -8.55
C ASP A 266 -12.20 14.11 -8.73
N GLU A 267 -12.61 13.83 -9.97
CA GLU A 267 -13.89 13.18 -10.26
C GLU A 267 -13.99 11.75 -9.73
N GLY A 268 -12.87 11.03 -9.64
CA GLY A 268 -12.80 9.66 -9.12
C GLY A 268 -12.88 9.58 -7.60
N ALA A 269 -12.44 10.63 -6.89
CA ALA A 269 -12.35 10.64 -5.43
C ALA A 269 -13.69 10.48 -4.70
N LYS A 270 -14.82 10.69 -5.40
CA LYS A 270 -16.19 10.46 -4.87
C LYS A 270 -16.68 9.03 -5.03
N ARG A 271 -15.91 8.14 -5.64
CA ARG A 271 -16.33 6.78 -5.99
C ARG A 271 -15.60 5.76 -5.13
N ILE A 272 -16.17 4.57 -5.01
CA ILE A 272 -15.49 3.45 -4.36
C ILE A 272 -14.40 2.96 -5.30
N GLY A 273 -13.15 3.07 -4.87
CA GLY A 273 -12.00 2.61 -5.65
C GLY A 273 -11.80 1.09 -5.55
N GLU A 274 -12.05 0.53 -4.39
CA GLU A 274 -11.77 -0.88 -4.12
C GLU A 274 -12.77 -1.48 -3.12
N PHE A 275 -13.01 -2.77 -3.29
CA PHE A 275 -13.75 -3.64 -2.39
C PHE A 275 -12.98 -4.96 -2.27
N GLY A 276 -12.63 -5.33 -1.04
CA GLY A 276 -11.92 -6.56 -0.71
C GLY A 276 -12.45 -7.24 0.55
#